data_62e0b0dd535bda3de17611c6bfa52d0a
#
_entry.id   62e0b0dd535bda3de17611c6bfa52d0a
#
_cell.length_a   1.000
_cell.length_b   1.000
_cell.length_c   1.000
_cell.angle_alpha   90.00
_cell.angle_beta   90.00
_cell.angle_gamma   90.00
#
_symmetry.space_group_name_H-M   'P 1'
#
loop_
_entity.id
_entity.type
_entity.pdbx_description
1 polymer ?
#
loop_
_entity_poly.entity_id
_entity_poly.type
_entity_poly.pdbx_seq_one_letter_code
_entity_poly.pdbx_strand_id
1 'polypeptide(L)'
;MTEKGHLPVLPTQVLEFIDPGRAGIYIDCTLGLAGHALAVLESNPRARLIGLDRDALSLEAAREKLRPYAKRVTLYHADFKELAALDLPFDKVRGVLCDLGISSFQLDSPERGFSFTHEGPLDMRMDLRSKTTAAKILHTYPEQKLADVFARYGELSQTRRLAREIAHLRKLGRLETTSDLRVLVEWIYQWRPQKGRIHPAAKAFQALRIEVNQELEGLAEFIGSTVRRAVPGTRFVLISFHSLEDRIVKRAFHALAAPGEGTPLLAILTKKPVMAAEEEVAANSRSRSAKLRAAERI
;
A
#
# COMPACT_ATOMS: atom_id res chain seq x y z
N MET A 1 15.55 -12.96 -21.18
CA MET A 1 15.54 -11.78 -20.29
C MET A 1 15.41 -12.33 -18.87
N THR A 2 16.47 -12.24 -18.07
CA THR A 2 16.49 -12.72 -16.69
C THR A 2 15.46 -11.95 -15.88
N GLU A 3 14.41 -12.65 -15.39
CA GLU A 3 13.50 -12.13 -14.37
C GLU A 3 14.34 -11.61 -13.19
N LYS A 4 14.48 -10.31 -13.07
CA LYS A 4 14.87 -9.71 -11.79
C LYS A 4 13.71 -9.99 -10.85
N GLY A 5 13.83 -11.10 -10.08
CA GLY A 5 12.82 -11.53 -9.14
C GLY A 5 12.43 -10.35 -8.25
N HIS A 6 11.13 -10.06 -8.22
CA HIS A 6 10.60 -9.02 -7.33
C HIS A 6 10.93 -9.41 -5.88
N LEU A 7 11.82 -8.63 -5.23
CA LEU A 7 12.17 -8.80 -3.82
C LEU A 7 11.11 -8.08 -2.97
N PRO A 8 10.44 -8.77 -2.05
CA PRO A 8 9.57 -8.13 -1.09
C PRO A 8 10.34 -7.13 -0.21
N VAL A 9 9.66 -6.15 0.34
CA VAL A 9 10.26 -5.13 1.21
C VAL A 9 10.30 -5.65 2.65
N LEU A 10 11.44 -5.48 3.36
CA LEU A 10 11.62 -5.90 4.74
C LEU A 10 11.29 -7.40 4.99
N PRO A 11 11.70 -8.34 4.13
CA PRO A 11 11.25 -9.72 4.21
C PRO A 11 11.67 -10.41 5.51
N THR A 12 12.88 -10.17 5.97
CA THR A 12 13.39 -10.73 7.22
C THR A 12 12.61 -10.22 8.43
N GLN A 13 12.34 -8.91 8.47
CA GLN A 13 11.59 -8.27 9.55
C GLN A 13 10.12 -8.70 9.54
N VAL A 14 9.52 -8.88 8.37
CA VAL A 14 8.15 -9.42 8.27
C VAL A 14 8.11 -10.82 8.88
N LEU A 15 9.04 -11.73 8.54
CA LEU A 15 9.08 -13.07 9.12
C LEU A 15 9.35 -13.03 10.63
N GLU A 16 10.23 -12.18 11.10
CA GLU A 16 10.51 -12.01 12.53
C GLU A 16 9.25 -11.62 13.31
N PHE A 17 8.52 -10.60 12.85
CA PHE A 17 7.39 -10.07 13.60
C PHE A 17 6.10 -10.87 13.39
N ILE A 18 5.88 -11.48 12.21
CA ILE A 18 4.68 -12.29 11.98
C ILE A 18 4.77 -13.68 12.62
N ASP A 19 5.99 -14.14 12.93
CA ASP A 19 6.29 -15.39 13.62
C ASP A 19 5.62 -16.62 12.96
N PRO A 20 6.05 -17.04 11.76
CA PRO A 20 5.43 -18.14 11.03
C PRO A 20 5.69 -19.52 11.64
N GLY A 21 6.47 -19.62 12.73
CA GLY A 21 6.76 -20.88 13.42
C GLY A 21 5.51 -21.59 13.98
N ARG A 22 4.42 -20.88 14.21
CA ARG A 22 3.16 -21.41 14.74
C ARG A 22 2.28 -21.98 13.62
N ALA A 23 1.73 -23.18 13.83
CA ALA A 23 0.76 -23.76 12.91
C ALA A 23 -0.54 -22.93 12.94
N GLY A 24 -1.07 -22.56 11.77
CA GLY A 24 -2.30 -21.78 11.67
C GLY A 24 -2.43 -21.06 10.35
N ILE A 25 -3.32 -20.08 10.31
CA ILE A 25 -3.63 -19.28 9.14
C ILE A 25 -2.89 -17.94 9.24
N TYR A 26 -2.24 -17.56 8.15
CA TYR A 26 -1.65 -16.25 7.95
C TYR A 26 -2.42 -15.55 6.85
N ILE A 27 -2.81 -14.30 7.10
CA ILE A 27 -3.57 -13.49 6.15
C ILE A 27 -2.62 -12.44 5.57
N ASP A 28 -2.46 -12.44 4.26
CA ASP A 28 -1.80 -11.36 3.52
C ASP A 28 -2.90 -10.51 2.85
N CYS A 29 -3.10 -9.31 3.35
CA CYS A 29 -4.19 -8.42 2.94
C CYS A 29 -3.89 -7.64 1.65
N THR A 30 -2.64 -7.70 1.18
CA THR A 30 -2.10 -6.96 0.04
C THR A 30 -1.12 -7.86 -0.71
N LEU A 31 -1.64 -8.97 -1.22
CA LEU A 31 -0.84 -10.09 -1.70
C LEU A 31 0.18 -9.73 -2.78
N GLY A 32 -0.17 -8.81 -3.68
CA GLY A 32 0.68 -8.41 -4.79
C GLY A 32 1.16 -9.61 -5.60
N LEU A 33 2.48 -9.71 -5.78
CA LEU A 33 3.13 -10.86 -6.41
C LEU A 33 3.48 -11.98 -5.43
N ALA A 34 2.84 -12.04 -4.26
CA ALA A 34 2.98 -13.07 -3.23
C ALA A 34 4.41 -13.27 -2.68
N GLY A 35 5.22 -12.23 -2.61
CA GLY A 35 6.59 -12.35 -2.10
C GLY A 35 6.65 -12.71 -0.62
N HIS A 36 5.94 -11.98 0.22
CA HIS A 36 5.83 -12.26 1.66
C HIS A 36 5.07 -13.55 1.94
N ALA A 37 3.97 -13.77 1.22
CA ALA A 37 3.16 -14.98 1.32
C ALA A 37 3.97 -16.25 1.08
N LEU A 38 4.82 -16.24 0.05
CA LEU A 38 5.72 -17.35 -0.27
C LEU A 38 6.71 -17.59 0.89
N ALA A 39 7.35 -16.54 1.39
CA ALA A 39 8.29 -16.63 2.51
C ALA A 39 7.65 -17.25 3.77
N VAL A 40 6.39 -16.90 4.09
CA VAL A 40 5.64 -17.51 5.20
C VAL A 40 5.37 -18.99 4.96
N LEU A 41 4.97 -19.38 3.74
CA LEU A 41 4.66 -20.77 3.39
C LEU A 41 5.91 -21.68 3.38
N GLU A 42 7.06 -21.11 2.99
CA GLU A 42 8.36 -21.81 2.99
C GLU A 42 8.91 -21.98 4.40
N SER A 43 8.69 -20.99 5.28
CA SER A 43 9.17 -21.04 6.66
C SER A 43 8.47 -22.11 7.50
N ASN A 44 7.23 -22.51 7.16
CA ASN A 44 6.49 -23.49 7.95
C ASN A 44 5.55 -24.34 7.08
N PRO A 45 5.78 -25.67 7.00
CA PRO A 45 4.94 -26.58 6.21
C PRO A 45 3.49 -26.68 6.75
N ARG A 46 3.24 -26.29 8.00
CA ARG A 46 1.91 -26.27 8.63
C ARG A 46 1.20 -24.91 8.52
N ALA A 47 1.86 -23.90 7.98
CA ALA A 47 1.23 -22.62 7.71
C ALA A 47 0.25 -22.72 6.54
N ARG A 48 -0.91 -22.10 6.67
CA ARG A 48 -1.90 -21.90 5.60
C ARG A 48 -2.00 -20.41 5.33
N LEU A 49 -2.23 -20.05 4.07
CA LEU A 49 -2.32 -18.66 3.63
C LEU A 49 -3.73 -18.34 3.17
N ILE A 50 -4.22 -17.18 3.59
CA ILE A 50 -5.32 -16.47 2.96
C ILE A 50 -4.73 -15.20 2.37
N GLY A 51 -4.82 -15.02 1.05
CA GLY A 51 -4.31 -13.84 0.35
C GLY A 51 -5.45 -13.03 -0.21
N LEU A 52 -5.41 -11.71 0.01
CA LEU A 52 -6.32 -10.75 -0.60
C LEU A 52 -5.55 -9.80 -1.51
N ASP A 53 -6.12 -9.46 -2.64
CA ASP A 53 -5.70 -8.30 -3.41
C ASP A 53 -6.89 -7.76 -4.18
N ARG A 54 -6.94 -6.44 -4.33
CA ARG A 54 -7.96 -5.77 -5.15
C ARG A 54 -7.60 -5.68 -6.62
N ASP A 55 -6.35 -5.99 -6.99
CA ASP A 55 -5.89 -6.08 -8.37
C ASP A 55 -5.97 -7.52 -8.87
N ALA A 56 -6.91 -7.79 -9.77
CA ALA A 56 -7.11 -9.12 -10.35
C ALA A 56 -5.87 -9.62 -11.10
N LEU A 57 -5.09 -8.73 -11.74
CA LEU A 57 -3.87 -9.10 -12.46
C LEU A 57 -2.77 -9.54 -11.50
N SER A 58 -2.62 -8.84 -10.36
CA SER A 58 -1.71 -9.25 -9.29
C SER A 58 -2.10 -10.62 -8.72
N LEU A 59 -3.40 -10.86 -8.50
CA LEU A 59 -3.90 -12.16 -8.00
C LEU A 59 -3.62 -13.31 -8.96
N GLU A 60 -3.74 -13.09 -10.27
CA GLU A 60 -3.44 -14.13 -11.26
C GLU A 60 -1.96 -14.49 -11.26
N ALA A 61 -1.07 -13.49 -11.25
CA ALA A 61 0.36 -13.69 -11.12
C ALA A 61 0.74 -14.41 -9.80
N ALA A 62 0.10 -14.01 -8.69
CA ALA A 62 0.29 -14.65 -7.39
C ALA A 62 -0.19 -16.11 -7.40
N ARG A 63 -1.31 -16.42 -8.05
CA ARG A 63 -1.85 -17.78 -8.19
C ARG A 63 -0.86 -18.71 -8.85
N GLU A 64 -0.26 -18.27 -9.96
CA GLU A 64 0.79 -19.07 -10.64
C GLU A 64 2.02 -19.28 -9.75
N LYS A 65 2.50 -18.25 -9.09
CA LYS A 65 3.66 -18.34 -8.20
C LYS A 65 3.39 -19.27 -7.00
N LEU A 66 2.18 -19.24 -6.45
CA LEU A 66 1.78 -20.05 -5.30
C LEU A 66 1.26 -21.44 -5.68
N ARG A 67 1.25 -21.82 -6.96
CA ARG A 67 0.76 -23.13 -7.45
C ARG A 67 1.35 -24.33 -6.71
N PRO A 68 2.66 -24.36 -6.35
CA PRO A 68 3.21 -25.47 -5.56
C PRO A 68 2.58 -25.63 -4.18
N TYR A 69 1.96 -24.58 -3.65
CA TYR A 69 1.34 -24.51 -2.33
C TYR A 69 -0.20 -24.49 -2.37
N ALA A 70 -0.83 -24.80 -3.51
CA ALA A 70 -2.27 -24.60 -3.75
C ALA A 70 -3.18 -25.25 -2.67
N LYS A 71 -2.76 -26.39 -2.09
CA LYS A 71 -3.52 -27.05 -0.99
C LYS A 71 -3.52 -26.26 0.33
N ARG A 72 -2.66 -25.28 0.47
CA ARG A 72 -2.48 -24.45 1.67
C ARG A 72 -2.88 -22.99 1.47
N VAL A 73 -3.35 -22.63 0.27
CA VAL A 73 -3.61 -21.23 -0.13
C VAL A 73 -5.06 -21.03 -0.54
N THR A 74 -5.65 -19.96 -0.07
CA THR A 74 -6.96 -19.46 -0.53
C THR A 74 -6.81 -18.00 -0.92
N LEU A 75 -7.26 -17.61 -2.11
CA LEU A 75 -7.13 -16.26 -2.64
C LEU A 75 -8.49 -15.60 -2.84
N TYR A 76 -8.61 -14.34 -2.43
CA TYR A 76 -9.81 -13.51 -2.57
C TYR A 76 -9.50 -12.26 -3.39
N HIS A 77 -10.32 -11.99 -4.42
CA HIS A 77 -10.31 -10.71 -5.13
C HIS A 77 -11.13 -9.70 -4.32
N ALA A 78 -10.52 -9.06 -3.34
CA ALA A 78 -11.16 -8.17 -2.38
C ALA A 78 -10.17 -7.09 -1.91
N ASP A 79 -10.70 -5.95 -1.50
CA ASP A 79 -9.93 -4.94 -0.77
C ASP A 79 -9.72 -5.40 0.68
N PHE A 80 -8.58 -5.06 1.30
CA PHE A 80 -8.31 -5.38 2.72
C PHE A 80 -9.41 -4.85 3.66
N LYS A 81 -10.08 -3.78 3.30
CA LYS A 81 -11.20 -3.19 4.05
C LYS A 81 -12.40 -4.17 4.18
N GLU A 82 -12.53 -5.09 3.24
CA GLU A 82 -13.57 -6.10 3.22
C GLU A 82 -13.26 -7.30 4.13
N LEU A 83 -12.02 -7.42 4.64
CA LEU A 83 -11.56 -8.58 5.42
C LEU A 83 -12.51 -8.91 6.58
N ALA A 84 -13.00 -7.91 7.31
CA ALA A 84 -13.91 -8.12 8.43
C ALA A 84 -15.30 -8.65 8.02
N ALA A 85 -15.70 -8.48 6.77
CA ALA A 85 -16.97 -8.97 6.23
C ALA A 85 -16.86 -10.40 5.67
N LEU A 86 -15.64 -10.90 5.46
CA LEU A 86 -15.42 -12.27 4.99
C LEU A 86 -15.68 -13.28 6.11
N ASP A 87 -16.31 -14.41 5.74
CA ASP A 87 -16.49 -15.55 6.66
C ASP A 87 -15.18 -16.35 6.74
N LEU A 88 -14.30 -15.93 7.64
CA LEU A 88 -12.98 -16.53 7.84
C LEU A 88 -12.84 -17.06 9.28
N PRO A 89 -12.11 -18.18 9.46
CA PRO A 89 -11.88 -18.80 10.77
C PRO A 89 -10.83 -18.01 11.58
N PHE A 90 -11.21 -16.86 12.11
CA PHE A 90 -10.32 -15.96 12.85
C PHE A 90 -9.72 -16.59 14.10
N ASP A 91 -10.37 -17.60 14.67
CA ASP A 91 -9.86 -18.42 15.78
C ASP A 91 -8.56 -19.16 15.44
N LYS A 92 -8.31 -19.43 14.14
CA LYS A 92 -7.13 -20.10 13.63
C LYS A 92 -6.07 -19.15 13.05
N VAL A 93 -6.37 -17.84 13.00
CA VAL A 93 -5.43 -16.84 12.48
C VAL A 93 -4.30 -16.62 13.49
N ARG A 94 -3.06 -16.62 12.98
CA ARG A 94 -1.83 -16.39 13.75
C ARG A 94 -1.10 -15.13 13.34
N GLY A 95 -1.29 -14.67 12.11
CA GLY A 95 -0.68 -13.45 11.62
C GLY A 95 -1.54 -12.77 10.57
N VAL A 96 -1.51 -11.44 10.57
CA VAL A 96 -2.13 -10.57 9.57
C VAL A 96 -1.06 -9.62 9.07
N LEU A 97 -0.76 -9.68 7.78
CA LEU A 97 0.17 -8.81 7.07
C LEU A 97 -0.61 -7.85 6.18
N CYS A 98 -0.16 -6.60 6.16
CA CYS A 98 -0.63 -5.62 5.20
C CYS A 98 0.56 -4.78 4.72
N ASP A 99 1.00 -5.00 3.47
CA ASP A 99 2.05 -4.22 2.80
C ASP A 99 1.36 -3.15 1.95
N LEU A 100 1.17 -1.96 2.57
CA LEU A 100 0.38 -0.87 1.98
C LEU A 100 1.06 -0.29 0.73
N GLY A 101 0.28 0.29 -0.16
CA GLY A 101 0.79 0.98 -1.34
C GLY A 101 0.61 0.20 -2.63
N ILE A 102 1.55 0.38 -3.58
CA ILE A 102 1.47 -0.20 -4.93
C ILE A 102 2.43 -1.37 -5.10
N SER A 103 1.98 -2.38 -5.84
CA SER A 103 2.86 -3.48 -6.22
C SER A 103 3.88 -3.04 -7.28
N SER A 104 5.00 -3.77 -7.35
CA SER A 104 5.99 -3.54 -8.40
C SER A 104 5.41 -3.73 -9.79
N PHE A 105 4.52 -4.70 -9.95
CA PHE A 105 3.83 -4.95 -11.21
C PHE A 105 3.05 -3.71 -11.68
N GLN A 106 2.32 -3.05 -10.77
CA GLN A 106 1.58 -1.83 -11.08
C GLN A 106 2.51 -0.67 -11.44
N LEU A 107 3.63 -0.50 -10.72
CA LEU A 107 4.56 0.60 -10.94
C LEU A 107 5.36 0.42 -12.24
N ASP A 108 5.71 -0.82 -12.59
CA ASP A 108 6.53 -1.15 -13.74
C ASP A 108 5.70 -1.31 -15.04
N SER A 109 4.37 -1.19 -14.95
CA SER A 109 3.43 -1.24 -16.08
C SER A 109 3.03 0.18 -16.51
N PRO A 110 3.61 0.74 -17.60
CA PRO A 110 3.31 2.11 -18.04
C PRO A 110 1.83 2.35 -18.30
N GLU A 111 1.12 1.35 -18.83
CA GLU A 111 -0.31 1.38 -19.13
C GLU A 111 -1.21 1.54 -17.89
N ARG A 112 -0.67 1.30 -16.69
CA ARG A 112 -1.38 1.52 -15.42
C ARG A 112 -1.27 2.95 -14.91
N GLY A 113 -0.34 3.76 -15.41
CA GLY A 113 -0.20 5.18 -15.10
C GLY A 113 0.28 5.53 -13.69
N PHE A 114 0.84 4.60 -12.93
CA PHE A 114 1.35 4.85 -11.57
C PHE A 114 2.70 5.57 -11.56
N SER A 115 3.49 5.41 -12.62
CA SER A 115 4.83 5.98 -12.71
C SER A 115 4.83 7.30 -13.47
N PHE A 116 5.60 8.28 -12.99
CA PHE A 116 5.89 9.51 -13.71
C PHE A 116 7.18 9.43 -14.54
N THR A 117 7.90 8.30 -14.49
CA THR A 117 9.14 8.08 -15.24
C THR A 117 8.91 7.52 -16.65
N HIS A 118 7.77 6.87 -16.84
CA HIS A 118 7.34 6.35 -18.13
C HIS A 118 6.04 7.02 -18.56
N GLU A 119 5.90 7.24 -19.85
CA GLU A 119 4.65 7.77 -20.39
C GLU A 119 3.58 6.70 -20.41
N GLY A 120 2.39 7.08 -19.97
CA GLY A 120 1.21 6.22 -19.94
C GLY A 120 -0.05 7.04 -19.68
N PRO A 121 -1.22 6.41 -19.71
CA PRO A 121 -2.49 7.07 -19.41
C PRO A 121 -2.54 7.48 -17.93
N LEU A 122 -3.28 8.52 -17.59
CA LEU A 122 -3.56 8.94 -16.22
C LEU A 122 -4.66 8.05 -15.60
N ASP A 123 -4.37 6.75 -15.46
CA ASP A 123 -5.33 5.78 -14.89
C ASP A 123 -5.21 5.69 -13.37
N MET A 124 -4.14 5.11 -12.85
CA MET A 124 -3.80 4.90 -11.45
C MET A 124 -4.80 4.02 -10.64
N ARG A 125 -5.72 3.31 -11.29
CA ARG A 125 -6.60 2.37 -10.56
C ARG A 125 -5.85 1.11 -10.16
N MET A 126 -5.94 0.70 -8.93
CA MET A 126 -5.51 -0.63 -8.48
C MET A 126 -6.57 -1.67 -8.84
N ASP A 127 -7.83 -1.39 -8.55
CA ASP A 127 -8.96 -2.20 -8.98
C ASP A 127 -9.57 -1.66 -10.28
N LEU A 128 -9.45 -2.43 -11.36
CA LEU A 128 -9.97 -2.03 -12.68
C LEU A 128 -11.51 -2.00 -12.74
N ARG A 129 -12.22 -2.54 -11.75
CA ARG A 129 -13.68 -2.42 -11.62
C ARG A 129 -14.10 -1.00 -11.21
N SER A 130 -13.18 -0.22 -10.60
CA SER A 130 -13.42 1.18 -10.26
C SER A 130 -13.63 2.03 -11.52
N LYS A 131 -14.55 2.99 -11.43
CA LYS A 131 -14.82 3.96 -12.51
C LYS A 131 -14.04 5.26 -12.37
N THR A 132 -13.27 5.42 -11.28
CA THR A 132 -12.54 6.64 -10.99
C THR A 132 -11.08 6.46 -11.37
N THR A 133 -10.60 7.23 -12.35
CA THR A 133 -9.23 7.29 -12.81
C THR A 133 -8.59 8.62 -12.42
N ALA A 134 -7.26 8.72 -12.47
CA ALA A 134 -6.57 10.00 -12.29
C ALA A 134 -7.00 11.03 -13.34
N ALA A 135 -7.16 10.60 -14.60
CA ALA A 135 -7.71 11.45 -15.66
C ALA A 135 -9.08 12.01 -15.27
N LYS A 136 -10.01 11.15 -14.81
CA LYS A 136 -11.33 11.61 -14.38
C LYS A 136 -11.25 12.65 -13.27
N ILE A 137 -10.40 12.45 -12.27
CA ILE A 137 -10.19 13.43 -11.17
C ILE A 137 -9.69 14.75 -11.75
N LEU A 138 -8.65 14.74 -12.58
CA LEU A 138 -8.03 15.93 -13.15
C LEU A 138 -8.99 16.68 -14.06
N HIS A 139 -9.84 15.97 -14.82
CA HIS A 139 -10.77 16.58 -15.77
C HIS A 139 -12.07 17.07 -15.13
N THR A 140 -12.53 16.46 -14.02
CA THR A 140 -13.88 16.77 -13.49
C THR A 140 -13.88 17.51 -12.16
N TYR A 141 -12.81 17.41 -11.34
CA TYR A 141 -12.83 18.06 -10.04
C TYR A 141 -12.75 19.60 -10.16
N PRO A 142 -13.48 20.34 -9.30
CA PRO A 142 -13.30 21.79 -9.15
C PRO A 142 -11.86 22.10 -8.69
N GLU A 143 -11.36 23.29 -9.06
CA GLU A 143 -9.99 23.74 -8.69
C GLU A 143 -9.71 23.63 -7.19
N GLN A 144 -10.67 24.04 -6.36
CA GLN A 144 -10.50 23.95 -4.91
C GLN A 144 -10.31 22.50 -4.45
N LYS A 145 -11.13 21.58 -4.96
CA LYS A 145 -11.02 20.14 -4.60
C LYS A 145 -9.70 19.55 -5.06
N LEU A 146 -9.21 19.92 -6.25
CA LEU A 146 -7.87 19.53 -6.72
C LEU A 146 -6.78 20.05 -5.80
N ALA A 147 -6.85 21.33 -5.40
CA ALA A 147 -5.89 21.91 -4.48
C ALA A 147 -5.87 21.18 -3.13
N ASP A 148 -7.05 20.82 -2.62
CA ASP A 148 -7.18 20.08 -1.35
C ASP A 148 -6.59 18.66 -1.45
N VAL A 149 -6.82 17.95 -2.56
CA VAL A 149 -6.22 16.61 -2.83
C VAL A 149 -4.69 16.70 -2.80
N PHE A 150 -4.10 17.65 -3.55
CA PHE A 150 -2.64 17.81 -3.58
C PHE A 150 -2.04 18.29 -2.26
N ALA A 151 -2.76 19.13 -1.51
CA ALA A 151 -2.33 19.56 -0.18
C ALA A 151 -2.39 18.41 0.83
N ARG A 152 -3.52 17.72 0.90
CA ARG A 152 -3.80 16.71 1.91
C ARG A 152 -2.98 15.43 1.69
N TYR A 153 -2.91 14.95 0.46
CA TYR A 153 -2.31 13.65 0.15
C TYR A 153 -0.91 13.73 -0.44
N GLY A 154 -0.56 14.85 -1.07
CA GLY A 154 0.78 15.09 -1.60
C GLY A 154 1.67 15.90 -0.66
N GLU A 155 1.10 16.52 0.38
CA GLU A 155 1.84 17.48 1.23
C GLU A 155 2.65 18.48 0.37
N LEU A 156 2.02 18.94 -0.72
CA LEU A 156 2.59 19.88 -1.68
C LEU A 156 2.32 21.34 -1.26
N SER A 157 3.25 22.22 -1.57
CA SER A 157 3.03 23.68 -1.58
C SER A 157 2.42 24.11 -2.92
N GLN A 158 2.04 25.38 -3.05
CA GLN A 158 1.51 25.98 -4.31
C GLN A 158 0.33 25.20 -4.95
N THR A 159 -0.43 24.44 -4.17
CA THR A 159 -1.48 23.55 -4.69
C THR A 159 -2.60 24.30 -5.41
N ARG A 160 -2.92 25.55 -5.00
CA ARG A 160 -3.87 26.39 -5.72
C ARG A 160 -3.39 26.78 -7.12
N ARG A 161 -2.08 27.04 -7.27
CA ARG A 161 -1.48 27.32 -8.58
C ARG A 161 -1.53 26.07 -9.46
N LEU A 162 -1.14 24.91 -8.89
CA LEU A 162 -1.22 23.63 -9.60
C LEU A 162 -2.64 23.32 -10.07
N ALA A 163 -3.64 23.46 -9.20
CA ALA A 163 -5.05 23.22 -9.53
C ALA A 163 -5.56 24.13 -10.64
N ARG A 164 -5.21 25.42 -10.62
CA ARG A 164 -5.59 26.40 -11.64
C ARG A 164 -4.97 26.05 -13.01
N GLU A 165 -3.69 25.68 -13.04
CA GLU A 165 -3.03 25.30 -14.30
C GLU A 165 -3.59 23.99 -14.85
N ILE A 166 -3.93 23.02 -13.99
CA ILE A 166 -4.64 21.80 -14.40
C ILE A 166 -5.98 22.18 -15.05
N ALA A 167 -6.76 23.06 -14.39
CA ALA A 167 -8.05 23.51 -14.90
C ALA A 167 -7.93 24.29 -16.24
N HIS A 168 -6.81 24.96 -16.48
CA HIS A 168 -6.49 25.60 -17.74
C HIS A 168 -6.13 24.57 -18.82
N LEU A 169 -5.18 23.67 -18.55
CA LEU A 169 -4.68 22.69 -19.51
C LEU A 169 -5.73 21.69 -19.97
N ARG A 170 -6.62 21.23 -19.05
CA ARG A 170 -7.71 20.31 -19.44
C ARG A 170 -8.68 20.91 -20.46
N LYS A 171 -8.92 22.25 -20.42
CA LYS A 171 -9.75 22.92 -21.42
C LYS A 171 -9.09 22.98 -22.79
N LEU A 172 -7.76 22.87 -22.84
CA LEU A 172 -6.96 22.87 -24.06
C LEU A 172 -6.67 21.45 -24.59
N GLY A 173 -7.12 20.38 -23.90
CA GLY A 173 -6.78 19.01 -24.26
C GLY A 173 -5.28 18.71 -24.14
N ARG A 174 -4.60 19.31 -23.15
CA ARG A 174 -3.14 19.20 -22.97
C ARG A 174 -2.75 18.53 -21.63
N LEU A 175 -3.59 17.66 -21.09
CA LEU A 175 -3.34 16.94 -19.85
C LEU A 175 -3.93 15.52 -19.97
N GLU A 176 -3.30 14.69 -20.77
CA GLU A 176 -3.80 13.35 -21.11
C GLU A 176 -2.89 12.23 -20.58
N THR A 177 -1.59 12.50 -20.42
CA THR A 177 -0.59 11.49 -20.06
C THR A 177 0.11 11.78 -18.73
N THR A 178 0.77 10.76 -18.20
CA THR A 178 1.65 10.90 -17.04
C THR A 178 2.77 11.91 -17.28
N SER A 179 3.28 11.97 -18.51
CA SER A 179 4.31 12.93 -18.92
C SER A 179 3.81 14.37 -18.88
N ASP A 180 2.56 14.64 -19.31
CA ASP A 180 1.98 15.98 -19.27
C ASP A 180 1.87 16.49 -17.83
N LEU A 181 1.37 15.63 -16.94
CA LEU A 181 1.26 15.98 -15.50
C LEU A 181 2.65 16.20 -14.88
N ARG A 182 3.63 15.35 -15.18
CA ARG A 182 4.99 15.51 -14.70
C ARG A 182 5.60 16.85 -15.13
N VAL A 183 5.54 17.18 -16.42
CA VAL A 183 6.06 18.44 -16.97
C VAL A 183 5.40 19.65 -16.33
N LEU A 184 4.08 19.61 -16.15
CA LEU A 184 3.35 20.66 -15.45
C LEU A 184 3.86 20.86 -14.01
N VAL A 185 4.01 19.78 -13.27
CA VAL A 185 4.49 19.83 -11.88
C VAL A 185 5.93 20.33 -11.82
N GLU A 186 6.83 19.84 -12.68
CA GLU A 186 8.21 20.31 -12.77
C GLU A 186 8.27 21.82 -13.02
N TRP A 187 7.46 22.32 -13.95
CA TRP A 187 7.38 23.75 -14.28
C TRP A 187 6.90 24.59 -13.09
N ILE A 188 5.84 24.17 -12.41
CA ILE A 188 5.28 24.94 -11.27
C ILE A 188 6.29 25.04 -10.13
N TYR A 189 6.95 23.91 -9.81
CA TYR A 189 7.89 23.84 -8.70
C TYR A 189 9.32 24.24 -9.10
N GLN A 190 9.54 24.64 -10.37
CA GLN A 190 10.87 24.98 -10.91
C GLN A 190 11.89 23.90 -10.54
N TRP A 191 11.48 22.63 -10.76
CA TRP A 191 12.22 21.47 -10.29
C TRP A 191 13.60 21.39 -10.96
N ARG A 192 14.62 21.22 -10.11
CA ARG A 192 15.97 20.85 -10.55
C ARG A 192 16.43 19.67 -9.70
N PRO A 193 17.02 18.62 -10.29
CA PRO A 193 17.53 17.47 -9.55
C PRO A 193 18.55 17.90 -8.48
N GLN A 194 18.31 17.45 -7.25
CA GLN A 194 19.23 17.65 -6.14
C GLN A 194 19.28 16.37 -5.30
N LYS A 195 20.48 15.99 -4.85
CA LYS A 195 20.67 14.79 -4.01
C LYS A 195 19.82 14.89 -2.73
N GLY A 196 19.07 13.85 -2.44
CA GLY A 196 18.24 13.75 -1.22
C GLY A 196 16.88 14.48 -1.30
N ARG A 197 16.59 15.22 -2.36
CA ARG A 197 15.30 15.90 -2.52
C ARG A 197 14.30 15.03 -3.27
N ILE A 198 13.10 14.87 -2.70
CA ILE A 198 12.02 14.13 -3.34
C ILE A 198 11.48 14.93 -4.53
N HIS A 199 11.31 14.27 -5.67
CA HIS A 199 10.75 14.86 -6.88
C HIS A 199 9.30 15.31 -6.63
N PRO A 200 8.88 16.54 -6.95
CA PRO A 200 7.52 17.02 -6.69
C PRO A 200 6.45 16.21 -7.44
N ALA A 201 6.76 15.65 -8.61
CA ALA A 201 5.86 14.75 -9.31
C ALA A 201 5.56 13.48 -8.49
N ALA A 202 6.54 12.93 -7.75
CA ALA A 202 6.26 11.78 -6.88
C ALA A 202 5.14 12.07 -5.87
N LYS A 203 5.13 13.27 -5.29
CA LYS A 203 4.09 13.73 -4.36
C LYS A 203 2.74 13.98 -5.05
N ALA A 204 2.76 14.52 -6.27
CA ALA A 204 1.54 14.76 -7.04
C ALA A 204 0.88 13.44 -7.46
N PHE A 205 1.68 12.47 -7.91
CA PHE A 205 1.23 11.13 -8.27
C PHE A 205 0.73 10.37 -7.04
N GLN A 206 1.42 10.45 -5.91
CA GLN A 206 0.95 9.91 -4.63
C GLN A 206 -0.43 10.48 -4.26
N ALA A 207 -0.62 11.80 -4.38
CA ALA A 207 -1.90 12.42 -4.04
C ALA A 207 -3.05 11.91 -4.91
N LEU A 208 -2.85 11.82 -6.22
CA LEU A 208 -3.85 11.28 -7.14
C LEU A 208 -4.12 9.80 -6.88
N ARG A 209 -3.07 9.00 -6.66
CA ARG A 209 -3.18 7.58 -6.36
C ARG A 209 -4.02 7.33 -5.12
N ILE A 210 -3.76 8.07 -4.06
CA ILE A 210 -4.54 7.99 -2.80
C ILE A 210 -6.00 8.35 -3.06
N GLU A 211 -6.28 9.41 -3.81
CA GLU A 211 -7.65 9.83 -4.12
C GLU A 211 -8.38 8.82 -5.03
N VAL A 212 -7.72 8.32 -6.08
CA VAL A 212 -8.28 7.32 -7.01
C VAL A 212 -8.68 6.05 -6.27
N ASN A 213 -7.80 5.57 -5.38
CA ASN A 213 -7.91 4.26 -4.75
C ASN A 213 -8.44 4.34 -3.31
N GLN A 214 -8.73 5.55 -2.79
CA GLN A 214 -9.22 5.77 -1.43
C GLN A 214 -8.34 5.03 -0.39
N GLU A 215 -7.00 5.10 -0.54
CA GLU A 215 -6.06 4.25 0.18
C GLU A 215 -6.09 4.45 1.69
N LEU A 216 -6.39 5.67 2.16
CA LEU A 216 -6.40 6.02 3.58
C LEU A 216 -7.77 5.87 4.24
N GLU A 217 -8.84 5.87 3.44
CA GLU A 217 -10.20 5.69 3.94
C GLU A 217 -10.38 4.26 4.45
N GLY A 218 -11.02 4.09 5.61
CA GLY A 218 -11.28 2.78 6.19
C GLY A 218 -10.05 2.03 6.75
N LEU A 219 -8.81 2.57 6.60
CA LEU A 219 -7.61 1.88 7.11
C LEU A 219 -7.64 1.71 8.64
N ALA A 220 -8.07 2.73 9.38
CA ALA A 220 -8.18 2.64 10.84
C ALA A 220 -9.29 1.67 11.27
N GLU A 221 -10.43 1.67 10.58
CA GLU A 221 -11.53 0.74 10.78
C GLU A 221 -11.12 -0.71 10.48
N PHE A 222 -10.42 -0.93 9.37
CA PHE A 222 -9.86 -2.24 9.03
C PHE A 222 -8.98 -2.77 10.17
N ILE A 223 -8.03 -1.98 10.66
CA ILE A 223 -7.16 -2.37 11.78
C ILE A 223 -8.00 -2.70 13.00
N GLY A 224 -8.91 -1.80 13.40
CA GLY A 224 -9.73 -1.98 14.58
C GLY A 224 -10.67 -3.19 14.53
N SER A 225 -11.35 -3.41 13.41
CA SER A 225 -12.26 -4.52 13.21
C SER A 225 -11.53 -5.87 13.16
N THR A 226 -10.37 -5.92 12.48
CA THR A 226 -9.56 -7.13 12.39
C THR A 226 -8.97 -7.53 13.75
N VAL A 227 -8.45 -6.56 14.51
CA VAL A 227 -7.92 -6.81 15.88
C VAL A 227 -9.01 -7.33 16.81
N ARG A 228 -10.22 -6.79 16.74
CA ARG A 228 -11.35 -7.26 17.59
C ARG A 228 -11.81 -8.69 17.27
N ARG A 229 -11.66 -9.13 16.00
CA ARG A 229 -11.99 -10.51 15.58
C ARG A 229 -10.87 -11.50 15.88
N ALA A 230 -9.65 -11.03 16.01
CA ALA A 230 -8.48 -11.86 16.21
C ALA A 230 -8.42 -12.43 17.65
N VAL A 231 -7.88 -13.63 17.79
CA VAL A 231 -7.64 -14.28 19.08
C VAL A 231 -6.31 -13.81 19.69
N PRO A 232 -6.14 -13.90 21.03
CA PRO A 232 -4.86 -13.61 21.68
C PRO A 232 -3.68 -14.36 21.04
N GLY A 233 -2.56 -13.65 20.90
CA GLY A 233 -1.35 -14.15 20.24
C GLY A 233 -1.31 -13.96 18.72
N THR A 234 -2.38 -13.42 18.10
CA THR A 234 -2.33 -13.06 16.67
C THR A 234 -1.41 -11.87 16.46
N ARG A 235 -0.47 -11.98 15.52
CA ARG A 235 0.49 -10.93 15.14
C ARG A 235 -0.06 -10.07 14.01
N PHE A 236 0.13 -8.76 14.12
CA PHE A 236 -0.22 -7.76 13.11
C PHE A 236 1.04 -7.09 12.63
N VAL A 237 1.34 -7.18 11.33
CA VAL A 237 2.51 -6.56 10.70
C VAL A 237 2.01 -5.67 9.57
N LEU A 238 2.23 -4.37 9.68
CA LEU A 238 1.83 -3.40 8.67
C LEU A 238 3.04 -2.63 8.17
N ILE A 239 3.21 -2.57 6.85
CA ILE A 239 4.23 -1.77 6.19
C ILE A 239 3.55 -0.59 5.53
N SER A 240 4.09 0.60 5.73
CA SER A 240 3.64 1.86 5.11
C SER A 240 4.78 2.52 4.37
N PHE A 241 4.48 3.25 3.28
CA PHE A 241 5.49 3.88 2.42
C PHE A 241 5.49 5.39 2.47
N HIS A 242 4.51 6.00 3.12
CA HIS A 242 4.47 7.45 3.35
C HIS A 242 3.92 7.80 4.73
N SER A 243 4.12 9.09 5.09
CA SER A 243 3.80 9.63 6.42
C SER A 243 2.33 9.50 6.81
N LEU A 244 1.42 9.57 5.85
CA LEU A 244 -0.03 9.54 6.12
C LEU A 244 -0.49 8.14 6.54
N GLU A 245 -0.04 7.09 5.83
CA GLU A 245 -0.30 5.70 6.22
C GLU A 245 0.29 5.40 7.59
N ASP A 246 1.60 5.67 7.78
CA ASP A 246 2.30 5.40 9.04
C ASP A 246 1.62 6.07 10.23
N ARG A 247 1.11 7.29 10.02
CA ARG A 247 0.37 8.05 11.05
C ARG A 247 -0.93 7.36 11.45
N ILE A 248 -1.68 6.82 10.47
CA ILE A 248 -2.93 6.10 10.72
C ILE A 248 -2.64 4.79 11.45
N VAL A 249 -1.71 3.98 10.95
CA VAL A 249 -1.31 2.70 11.59
C VAL A 249 -0.84 2.93 13.03
N LYS A 250 0.08 3.90 13.23
CA LYS A 250 0.55 4.27 14.57
C LYS A 250 -0.59 4.62 15.50
N ARG A 251 -1.49 5.52 15.07
CA ARG A 251 -2.62 5.97 15.91
C ARG A 251 -3.58 4.83 16.23
N ALA A 252 -3.91 3.99 15.24
CA ALA A 252 -4.78 2.85 15.44
C ALA A 252 -4.18 1.83 16.43
N PHE A 253 -2.90 1.48 16.30
CA PHE A 253 -2.24 0.58 17.24
C PHE A 253 -2.17 1.17 18.64
N HIS A 254 -1.83 2.44 18.79
CA HIS A 254 -1.80 3.09 20.11
C HIS A 254 -3.19 3.16 20.75
N ALA A 255 -4.24 3.45 19.99
CA ALA A 255 -5.62 3.49 20.51
C ALA A 255 -6.08 2.11 21.01
N LEU A 256 -5.68 1.03 20.31
CA LEU A 256 -6.03 -0.34 20.70
C LEU A 256 -5.13 -0.90 21.84
N ALA A 257 -3.97 -0.30 22.06
CA ALA A 257 -3.04 -0.68 23.14
C ALA A 257 -3.21 0.18 24.40
N ALA A 258 -3.93 1.31 24.31
CA ALA A 258 -4.13 2.18 25.47
C ALA A 258 -5.18 1.58 26.43
N PRO A 259 -4.95 1.69 27.76
CA PRO A 259 -6.00 1.46 28.72
C PRO A 259 -7.05 2.58 28.58
N GLY A 260 -8.22 2.25 28.05
CA GLY A 260 -9.36 3.15 27.91
C GLY A 260 -10.51 2.68 28.80
N GLU A 261 -11.78 2.88 28.39
CA GLU A 261 -12.96 2.32 29.07
C GLU A 261 -13.03 0.77 29.00
N GLY A 262 -12.06 0.11 28.33
CA GLY A 262 -11.95 -1.34 28.17
C GLY A 262 -10.53 -1.87 28.36
N THR A 263 -10.40 -3.21 28.33
CA THR A 263 -9.10 -3.89 28.37
C THR A 263 -8.30 -3.59 27.10
N PRO A 264 -7.00 -3.26 27.19
CA PRO A 264 -6.14 -3.15 26.01
C PRO A 264 -6.23 -4.39 25.13
N LEU A 265 -6.30 -4.20 23.84
CA LEU A 265 -6.41 -5.28 22.86
C LEU A 265 -5.06 -5.64 22.22
N LEU A 266 -4.09 -4.73 22.24
CA LEU A 266 -2.79 -4.92 21.59
C LEU A 266 -1.63 -4.66 22.54
N ALA A 267 -0.61 -5.49 22.42
CA ALA A 267 0.76 -5.19 22.86
C ALA A 267 1.56 -4.70 21.66
N ILE A 268 2.14 -3.49 21.76
CA ILE A 268 2.97 -2.92 20.67
C ILE A 268 4.34 -3.58 20.71
N LEU A 269 4.74 -4.23 19.61
CA LEU A 269 6.04 -4.88 19.47
C LEU A 269 7.12 -3.90 18.98
N THR A 270 6.74 -2.93 18.15
CA THR A 270 7.65 -1.92 17.59
C THR A 270 7.33 -0.54 18.15
N LYS A 271 8.09 -0.06 19.15
CA LYS A 271 7.93 1.31 19.69
C LYS A 271 8.20 2.39 18.64
N LYS A 272 9.20 2.16 17.77
CA LYS A 272 9.51 2.97 16.57
C LYS A 272 9.29 2.10 15.34
N PRO A 273 9.00 2.70 14.15
CA PRO A 273 8.91 1.89 12.94
C PRO A 273 10.28 1.27 12.64
N VAL A 274 10.26 0.02 12.17
CA VAL A 274 11.45 -0.64 11.65
C VAL A 274 11.63 -0.19 10.20
N MET A 275 12.84 0.18 9.85
CA MET A 275 13.23 0.67 8.52
C MET A 275 14.16 -0.34 7.86
N ALA A 276 14.24 -0.31 6.54
CA ALA A 276 15.19 -1.13 5.79
C ALA A 276 16.63 -0.70 6.07
N ALA A 277 17.54 -1.68 6.14
CA ALA A 277 18.97 -1.44 6.21
C ALA A 277 19.53 -0.86 4.89
N GLU A 278 20.70 -0.25 4.93
CA GLU A 278 21.29 0.37 3.73
C GLU A 278 21.54 -0.63 2.61
N GLU A 279 21.91 -1.86 2.94
CA GLU A 279 22.13 -2.96 2.00
C GLU A 279 20.83 -3.33 1.27
N GLU A 280 19.71 -3.39 2.01
CA GLU A 280 18.40 -3.65 1.41
C GLU A 280 17.98 -2.49 0.51
N VAL A 281 18.19 -1.24 0.93
CA VAL A 281 17.88 -0.06 0.11
C VAL A 281 18.71 -0.02 -1.17
N ALA A 282 19.97 -0.48 -1.11
CA ALA A 282 20.84 -0.59 -2.28
C ALA A 282 20.35 -1.66 -3.27
N ALA A 283 19.87 -2.79 -2.76
CA ALA A 283 19.33 -3.91 -3.56
C ALA A 283 17.90 -3.64 -4.06
N ASN A 284 17.07 -3.00 -3.22
CA ASN A 284 15.67 -2.69 -3.48
C ASN A 284 15.35 -1.25 -3.07
N SER A 285 15.48 -0.31 -4.00
CA SER A 285 15.27 1.14 -3.72
C SER A 285 13.86 1.47 -3.20
N ARG A 286 12.88 0.58 -3.39
CA ARG A 286 11.49 0.73 -2.89
C ARG A 286 11.42 0.61 -1.37
N SER A 287 12.35 -0.11 -0.73
CA SER A 287 12.41 -0.25 0.73
C SER A 287 12.82 1.04 1.45
N ARG A 288 13.37 2.03 0.74
CA ARG A 288 13.88 3.29 1.33
C ARG A 288 12.86 4.03 2.20
N SER A 289 11.60 4.04 1.80
CA SER A 289 10.52 4.74 2.52
C SER A 289 9.68 3.82 3.39
N ALA A 290 9.94 2.52 3.36
CA ALA A 290 9.20 1.52 4.11
C ALA A 290 9.33 1.71 5.63
N LYS A 291 8.20 1.57 6.31
CA LYS A 291 8.07 1.66 7.77
C LYS A 291 7.21 0.51 8.25
N LEU A 292 7.84 -0.49 8.86
CA LEU A 292 7.13 -1.62 9.43
C LEU A 292 6.72 -1.32 10.87
N ARG A 293 5.47 -1.56 11.20
CA ARG A 293 4.95 -1.59 12.56
C ARG A 293 4.33 -2.93 12.86
N ALA A 294 4.59 -3.44 14.06
CA ALA A 294 4.07 -4.70 14.53
C ALA A 294 3.44 -4.59 15.92
N ALA A 295 2.38 -5.36 16.12
CA ALA A 295 1.68 -5.50 17.39
C ALA A 295 1.15 -6.94 17.54
N GLU A 296 0.85 -7.34 18.77
CA GLU A 296 0.24 -8.64 19.10
C GLU A 296 -1.09 -8.46 19.81
N ARG A 297 -2.09 -9.27 19.48
CA ARG A 297 -3.36 -9.38 20.20
C ARG A 297 -3.13 -9.98 21.59
N ILE A 298 -3.49 -9.31 22.64
CA ILE A 298 -3.40 -9.78 24.03
C ILE A 298 -4.77 -10.17 24.60
#